data_58974e64bdbeac7a1570b7751462d872
#
_entry.id   58974e64bdbeac7a1570b7751462d872
#
_cell.length_a   1.000
_cell.length_b   1.000
_cell.length_c   1.000
_cell.angle_alpha   90.00
_cell.angle_beta   90.00
_cell.angle_gamma   90.00
#
_symmetry.space_group_name_H-M   'P 1'
#
loop_
_entity.id
_entity.type
_entity.pdbx_description
1 polymer ?
#
loop_
_entity_poly.entity_id
_entity_poly.type
_entity_poly.pdbx_seq_one_letter_code
_entity_poly.pdbx_strand_id
1 'polypeptide(L)'
;MHMKMFFIFALATATISPAFSAEKAAPENVRAIMDERLAPKPVKTEYFDGLFNLVKSSKVIVETPSGLSEAQKQTIRKTFADYWKIVPELNFVAAEKSADSSPEGYSLKVSKDAIKISAGGFDGVRHALKTLRQLSEYGRDGDGYYIQSCEISDRPALAFRAVHLCIYPETTPAELEKRVRLAAYYKFNYVVLEPWGTFPFESHPELSFFNKAFSRSELRRIVDLAYSLGITPIPQLTVLGHASGGTNEGGKHAILTRNPKMAELLEPHGWSWCMSNPRAVKLLEEAVAEMHEFFGNPPFFHIGCDEAYDMATCYKCRSRPVGELLASHIIHFRDFLKKRGARAIMWHDMLVEEGDPRWDKCTANGHAGTGMGEIYKELPKDIVIADWEYDERGPLPEGKKPYPTSAFFKENGFDTLCCPYYKVSNIKNASAAARENSLFGMMATTWSRTMGSTGRVLFYTSANAAWGSDPSKYSNSWKDYRCNYNTHMRTMDIDSGIEKYEDLGTTPNVGVVRHLNQPL
;
A
#
# COMPACT_ATOMS: atom_id res chain seq x y z
N MET A 1 -64.67 -23.82 12.69
CA MET A 1 -64.83 -22.51 13.35
C MET A 1 -63.51 -22.22 14.06
N HIS A 2 -62.54 -21.60 13.33
CA HIS A 2 -61.22 -21.26 13.86
C HIS A 2 -61.12 -19.74 13.88
N MET A 3 -61.09 -19.24 15.06
CA MET A 3 -60.95 -17.83 15.38
C MET A 3 -59.44 -17.45 15.28
N LYS A 4 -59.06 -16.63 14.31
CA LYS A 4 -57.74 -16.04 14.20
C LYS A 4 -57.69 -14.79 15.06
N MET A 5 -56.86 -14.86 16.10
CA MET A 5 -56.56 -13.74 16.97
C MET A 5 -55.41 -12.91 16.33
N PHE A 6 -55.72 -11.69 15.88
CA PHE A 6 -54.73 -10.72 15.43
C PHE A 6 -54.16 -9.99 16.65
N PHE A 7 -52.85 -10.17 16.90
CA PHE A 7 -52.10 -9.29 17.79
C PHE A 7 -51.61 -8.09 17.00
N ILE A 8 -52.15 -6.93 17.32
CA ILE A 8 -51.62 -5.66 16.87
C ILE A 8 -50.51 -5.25 17.83
N PHE A 9 -49.25 -5.33 17.38
CA PHE A 9 -48.14 -4.71 18.07
C PHE A 9 -48.10 -3.22 17.67
N ALA A 10 -48.50 -2.37 18.61
CA ALA A 10 -48.23 -0.95 18.50
C ALA A 10 -46.73 -0.71 18.76
N LEU A 11 -45.94 -0.42 17.73
CA LEU A 11 -44.57 0.08 17.85
C LEU A 11 -44.67 1.53 18.33
N ALA A 12 -44.42 1.74 19.61
CA ALA A 12 -44.10 3.06 20.13
C ALA A 12 -42.67 3.39 19.69
N THR A 13 -42.56 4.20 18.63
CA THR A 13 -41.28 4.83 18.26
C THR A 13 -40.98 5.93 19.27
N ALA A 14 -40.32 5.56 20.36
CA ALA A 14 -39.64 6.54 21.20
C ALA A 14 -38.39 7.00 20.45
N THR A 15 -38.46 8.10 19.74
CA THR A 15 -37.31 8.88 19.28
C THR A 15 -36.64 9.48 20.51
N ILE A 16 -35.76 8.73 21.16
CA ILE A 16 -34.79 9.29 22.08
C ILE A 16 -33.62 9.75 21.21
N SER A 17 -33.68 10.98 20.70
CA SER A 17 -32.46 11.73 20.37
C SER A 17 -31.83 12.13 21.70
N PRO A 18 -30.67 11.60 22.08
CA PRO A 18 -29.90 12.23 23.13
C PRO A 18 -29.38 13.54 22.54
N ALA A 19 -29.99 14.66 22.91
CA ALA A 19 -29.38 15.96 22.70
C ALA A 19 -28.01 15.91 23.38
N PHE A 20 -26.94 15.76 22.60
CA PHE A 20 -25.58 15.94 23.07
C PHE A 20 -25.46 17.40 23.49
N SER A 21 -25.55 17.66 24.79
CA SER A 21 -25.24 18.98 25.29
C SER A 21 -23.75 19.20 25.03
N ALA A 22 -23.40 20.32 24.40
CA ALA A 22 -22.04 20.71 24.03
C ALA A 22 -21.04 20.82 25.19
N GLU A 23 -21.44 20.48 26.39
CA GLU A 23 -20.67 20.63 27.62
C GLU A 23 -20.08 19.33 28.17
N LYS A 24 -20.49 18.15 27.71
CA LYS A 24 -20.01 16.89 28.29
C LYS A 24 -18.91 16.27 27.45
N ALA A 25 -17.69 16.33 27.98
CA ALA A 25 -16.58 15.54 27.49
C ALA A 25 -16.86 14.03 27.64
N ALA A 26 -16.35 13.22 26.71
CA ALA A 26 -16.45 11.76 26.80
C ALA A 26 -15.79 11.24 28.09
N PRO A 27 -16.38 10.28 28.82
CA PRO A 27 -15.74 9.61 29.95
C PRO A 27 -14.36 9.03 29.57
N GLU A 28 -13.48 8.88 30.54
CA GLU A 28 -12.09 8.41 30.31
C GLU A 28 -12.02 7.04 29.59
N ASN A 29 -12.87 6.10 29.98
CA ASN A 29 -12.96 4.80 29.31
C ASN A 29 -13.39 4.89 27.84
N VAL A 30 -14.24 5.88 27.49
CA VAL A 30 -14.64 6.14 26.10
C VAL A 30 -13.50 6.78 25.32
N ARG A 31 -12.74 7.72 25.95
CA ARG A 31 -11.56 8.34 25.34
C ARG A 31 -10.49 7.28 25.00
N ALA A 32 -10.25 6.32 25.89
CA ALA A 32 -9.35 5.20 25.63
C ALA A 32 -9.79 4.36 24.42
N ILE A 33 -11.11 4.07 24.30
CA ILE A 33 -11.66 3.37 23.14
C ILE A 33 -11.48 4.19 21.86
N MET A 34 -11.70 5.50 21.91
CA MET A 34 -11.48 6.39 20.75
C MET A 34 -10.02 6.35 20.30
N ASP A 35 -9.07 6.43 21.23
CA ASP A 35 -7.64 6.36 20.94
C ASP A 35 -7.24 5.03 20.28
N GLU A 36 -7.77 3.91 20.78
CA GLU A 36 -7.53 2.60 20.19
C GLU A 36 -8.07 2.43 18.76
N ARG A 37 -9.08 3.24 18.40
CA ARG A 37 -9.73 3.17 17.07
C ARG A 37 -9.11 4.08 16.04
N LEU A 38 -8.20 4.97 16.39
CA LEU A 38 -7.43 5.74 15.41
C LEU A 38 -6.50 4.82 14.62
N ALA A 39 -6.50 4.95 13.30
CA ALA A 39 -5.64 4.13 12.43
C ALA A 39 -5.03 4.98 11.28
N PRO A 40 -3.69 4.99 11.19
CA PRO A 40 -2.73 4.44 12.15
C PRO A 40 -2.83 5.12 13.52
N LYS A 41 -2.59 4.34 14.58
CA LYS A 41 -2.57 4.86 15.94
C LYS A 41 -1.46 5.89 16.11
N PRO A 42 -1.75 7.12 16.60
CA PRO A 42 -0.74 8.13 16.82
C PRO A 42 0.30 7.72 17.87
N VAL A 43 1.48 8.31 17.80
CA VAL A 43 2.58 8.07 18.77
C VAL A 43 2.16 8.50 20.18
N LYS A 44 1.53 9.68 20.29
CA LYS A 44 1.05 10.22 21.55
C LYS A 44 -0.28 10.91 21.36
N THR A 45 -1.24 10.61 22.26
CA THR A 45 -2.55 11.25 22.33
C THR A 45 -2.86 11.60 23.78
N GLU A 46 -3.29 12.83 24.03
CA GLU A 46 -3.82 13.28 25.32
C GLU A 46 -5.20 13.91 25.10
N TYR A 47 -6.19 13.50 25.87
CA TYR A 47 -7.55 14.03 25.83
C TYR A 47 -7.83 14.94 27.01
N PHE A 48 -8.53 16.06 26.74
CA PHE A 48 -8.93 17.05 27.73
C PHE A 48 -10.45 17.20 27.76
N ASP A 49 -10.96 17.90 28.76
CA ASP A 49 -12.37 18.21 28.85
C ASP A 49 -12.78 19.26 27.82
N GLY A 50 -13.98 19.08 27.30
CA GLY A 50 -14.59 19.98 26.32
C GLY A 50 -14.66 19.39 24.93
N LEU A 51 -15.61 19.93 24.18
CA LEU A 51 -15.88 19.59 22.80
C LEU A 51 -15.69 20.81 21.90
N PHE A 52 -15.09 20.61 20.76
CA PHE A 52 -15.01 21.62 19.69
C PHE A 52 -16.10 21.31 18.66
N ASN A 53 -16.90 22.30 18.32
CA ASN A 53 -17.90 22.19 17.25
C ASN A 53 -17.31 22.74 15.95
N LEU A 54 -17.10 21.89 14.97
CA LEU A 54 -16.54 22.29 13.67
C LEU A 54 -17.65 22.85 12.76
N VAL A 55 -17.62 24.16 12.58
CA VAL A 55 -18.53 24.94 11.73
C VAL A 55 -17.75 25.90 10.83
N LYS A 56 -18.43 26.58 9.90
CA LYS A 56 -17.79 27.55 8.97
C LYS A 56 -17.02 28.68 9.66
N SER A 57 -17.49 29.14 10.80
CA SER A 57 -16.82 30.17 11.61
C SER A 57 -15.74 29.63 12.53
N SER A 58 -15.46 28.34 12.50
CA SER A 58 -14.40 27.75 13.30
C SER A 58 -13.02 28.19 12.84
N LYS A 59 -12.15 28.52 13.81
CA LYS A 59 -10.76 28.90 13.54
C LYS A 59 -9.87 27.67 13.42
N VAL A 60 -9.17 27.53 12.31
CA VAL A 60 -8.17 26.48 12.09
C VAL A 60 -6.86 27.13 11.69
N ILE A 61 -5.84 26.92 12.50
CA ILE A 61 -4.49 27.46 12.29
C ILE A 61 -3.62 26.32 11.75
N VAL A 62 -2.94 26.57 10.63
CA VAL A 62 -2.03 25.59 10.00
C VAL A 62 -0.65 26.22 9.91
N GLU A 63 0.32 25.61 10.61
CA GLU A 63 1.69 26.09 10.70
C GLU A 63 2.66 25.10 10.06
N THR A 64 3.57 25.59 9.22
CA THR A 64 4.70 24.83 8.68
C THR A 64 5.96 25.70 8.61
N PRO A 65 7.19 25.13 8.69
CA PRO A 65 8.42 25.90 8.75
C PRO A 65 8.63 26.85 7.55
N SER A 66 8.28 26.40 6.35
CA SER A 66 8.50 27.17 5.12
C SER A 66 7.24 27.89 4.60
N GLY A 67 6.15 27.84 5.40
CA GLY A 67 4.83 28.21 4.89
C GLY A 67 4.30 27.23 3.85
N LEU A 68 3.16 27.54 3.26
CA LEU A 68 2.50 26.71 2.24
C LEU A 68 2.30 27.49 0.95
N SER A 69 2.51 26.84 -0.19
CA SER A 69 2.16 27.41 -1.50
C SER A 69 0.65 27.57 -1.65
N GLU A 70 0.19 28.42 -2.57
CA GLU A 70 -1.24 28.60 -2.82
C GLU A 70 -1.92 27.30 -3.28
N ALA A 71 -1.25 26.47 -4.07
CA ALA A 71 -1.76 25.16 -4.46
C ALA A 71 -1.98 24.23 -3.26
N GLN A 72 -1.05 24.23 -2.30
CA GLN A 72 -1.18 23.44 -1.06
C GLN A 72 -2.31 23.97 -0.18
N LYS A 73 -2.45 25.30 -0.03
CA LYS A 73 -3.56 25.93 0.69
C LYS A 73 -4.91 25.58 0.05
N GLN A 74 -5.00 25.59 -1.28
CA GLN A 74 -6.21 25.18 -2.00
C GLN A 74 -6.53 23.69 -1.77
N THR A 75 -5.50 22.83 -1.73
CA THR A 75 -5.69 21.40 -1.42
C THR A 75 -6.27 21.23 -0.01
N ILE A 76 -5.80 21.99 0.99
CA ILE A 76 -6.35 21.94 2.35
C ILE A 76 -7.81 22.40 2.36
N ARG A 77 -8.15 23.52 1.68
CA ARG A 77 -9.55 23.99 1.56
C ARG A 77 -10.44 22.91 0.93
N LYS A 78 -9.96 22.30 -0.16
CA LYS A 78 -10.66 21.20 -0.81
C LYS A 78 -10.84 20.00 0.14
N THR A 79 -9.82 19.64 0.92
CA THR A 79 -9.92 18.54 1.89
C THR A 79 -10.99 18.81 2.95
N PHE A 80 -11.11 20.05 3.46
CA PHE A 80 -12.20 20.41 4.38
C PHE A 80 -13.57 20.30 3.70
N ALA A 81 -13.69 20.81 2.48
CA ALA A 81 -14.93 20.70 1.71
C ALA A 81 -15.31 19.23 1.43
N ASP A 82 -14.35 18.40 1.10
CA ASP A 82 -14.58 16.97 0.82
C ASP A 82 -14.96 16.22 2.10
N TYR A 83 -14.22 16.40 3.19
CA TYR A 83 -14.39 15.62 4.43
C TYR A 83 -15.58 16.08 5.28
N TRP A 84 -15.82 17.38 5.40
CA TRP A 84 -16.83 17.93 6.32
C TRP A 84 -17.92 18.74 5.62
N LYS A 85 -17.87 18.88 4.30
CA LYS A 85 -18.80 19.71 3.49
C LYS A 85 -18.80 21.20 3.90
N ILE A 86 -17.80 21.61 4.65
CA ILE A 86 -17.58 23.00 5.07
C ILE A 86 -16.11 23.37 4.86
N VAL A 87 -15.85 24.66 4.73
CA VAL A 87 -14.49 25.23 4.79
C VAL A 87 -14.47 26.22 5.95
N PRO A 88 -13.72 25.96 7.03
CA PRO A 88 -13.62 26.84 8.17
C PRO A 88 -12.73 28.06 7.87
N GLU A 89 -12.60 28.98 8.84
CA GLU A 89 -11.64 30.09 8.77
C GLU A 89 -10.21 29.57 8.90
N LEU A 90 -9.51 29.45 7.76
CA LEU A 90 -8.16 28.92 7.69
C LEU A 90 -7.11 30.03 7.79
N ASN A 91 -6.27 29.96 8.81
CA ASN A 91 -5.10 30.83 8.98
C ASN A 91 -3.82 30.03 8.75
N PHE A 92 -3.06 30.39 7.71
CA PHE A 92 -1.80 29.72 7.33
C PHE A 92 -0.62 30.56 7.81
N VAL A 93 0.24 29.96 8.63
CA VAL A 93 1.37 30.61 9.27
C VAL A 93 2.68 29.92 8.88
N ALA A 94 3.69 30.71 8.54
CA ALA A 94 5.06 30.23 8.47
C ALA A 94 5.66 30.29 9.88
N ALA A 95 6.00 29.13 10.44
CA ALA A 95 6.58 29.03 11.79
C ALA A 95 8.12 29.05 11.71
N GLU A 96 8.78 29.63 12.70
CA GLU A 96 10.25 29.63 12.76
C GLU A 96 10.82 28.21 13.00
N LYS A 97 10.08 27.37 13.73
CA LYS A 97 10.44 25.96 14.00
C LYS A 97 9.19 25.09 13.96
N SER A 98 9.34 23.90 13.41
CA SER A 98 8.32 22.85 13.51
C SER A 98 8.38 22.15 14.87
N ALA A 99 7.24 21.66 15.33
CA ALA A 99 7.16 20.78 16.50
C ALA A 99 7.86 19.42 16.25
N ASP A 100 7.97 18.99 14.99
CA ASP A 100 8.70 17.79 14.57
C ASP A 100 9.56 18.13 13.35
N SER A 101 10.79 17.62 13.30
CA SER A 101 11.73 17.79 12.18
C SER A 101 11.39 16.92 10.97
N SER A 102 10.53 15.91 11.13
CA SER A 102 10.09 15.05 10.03
C SER A 102 9.11 15.79 9.12
N PRO A 103 9.29 15.80 7.79
CA PRO A 103 8.34 16.40 6.86
C PRO A 103 6.91 15.84 6.96
N GLU A 104 6.76 14.61 7.42
CA GLU A 104 5.48 13.92 7.62
C GLU A 104 4.98 14.00 9.08
N GLY A 105 5.80 14.50 10.01
CA GLY A 105 5.44 14.65 11.42
C GLY A 105 4.50 15.83 11.64
N TYR A 106 3.64 15.72 12.66
CA TYR A 106 2.69 16.78 13.02
C TYR A 106 2.32 16.77 14.50
N SER A 107 1.85 17.93 14.97
CA SER A 107 1.09 18.10 16.19
C SER A 107 -0.30 18.62 15.82
N LEU A 108 -1.34 18.02 16.40
CA LEU A 108 -2.73 18.42 16.25
C LEU A 108 -3.30 18.73 17.63
N LYS A 109 -3.67 19.99 17.85
CA LYS A 109 -4.32 20.44 19.08
C LYS A 109 -5.75 20.89 18.78
N VAL A 110 -6.69 20.25 19.43
CA VAL A 110 -8.11 20.63 19.41
C VAL A 110 -8.46 21.21 20.79
N SER A 111 -8.80 22.49 20.83
CA SER A 111 -9.29 23.17 22.02
C SER A 111 -10.76 23.53 21.84
N LYS A 112 -11.40 24.12 22.85
CA LYS A 112 -12.79 24.60 22.73
C LYS A 112 -12.94 25.73 21.69
N ASP A 113 -11.86 26.49 21.43
CA ASP A 113 -11.92 27.71 20.63
C ASP A 113 -11.34 27.59 19.24
N ALA A 114 -10.39 26.63 19.02
CA ALA A 114 -9.66 26.50 17.78
C ALA A 114 -9.05 25.12 17.59
N ILE A 115 -8.80 24.78 16.32
CA ILE A 115 -7.93 23.68 15.91
C ILE A 115 -6.60 24.27 15.47
N LYS A 116 -5.48 23.73 15.99
CA LYS A 116 -4.14 24.08 15.56
C LYS A 116 -3.43 22.83 15.03
N ILE A 117 -2.91 22.93 13.80
CA ILE A 117 -2.07 21.92 13.15
C ILE A 117 -0.68 22.53 12.98
N SER A 118 0.34 21.95 13.60
CA SER A 118 1.74 22.32 13.40
C SER A 118 2.47 21.13 12.81
N ALA A 119 3.02 21.24 11.60
CA ALA A 119 3.57 20.12 10.87
C ALA A 119 4.95 20.43 10.29
N GLY A 120 5.80 19.40 10.13
CA GLY A 120 7.13 19.53 9.54
C GLY A 120 7.09 19.87 8.05
N GLY A 121 5.99 19.54 7.37
CA GLY A 121 5.76 19.84 5.96
C GLY A 121 4.30 19.62 5.56
N PHE A 122 4.03 19.77 4.27
CA PHE A 122 2.68 19.63 3.74
C PHE A 122 2.08 18.24 3.95
N ASP A 123 2.91 17.18 3.87
CA ASP A 123 2.43 15.81 4.10
C ASP A 123 2.04 15.59 5.57
N GLY A 124 2.76 16.21 6.52
CA GLY A 124 2.34 16.23 7.92
C GLY A 124 0.97 16.88 8.11
N VAL A 125 0.67 17.99 7.40
CA VAL A 125 -0.67 18.61 7.40
C VAL A 125 -1.73 17.64 6.87
N ARG A 126 -1.45 16.95 5.75
CA ARG A 126 -2.36 15.93 5.19
C ARG A 126 -2.65 14.82 6.20
N HIS A 127 -1.63 14.37 6.93
CA HIS A 127 -1.77 13.32 7.95
C HIS A 127 -2.58 13.81 9.15
N ALA A 128 -2.35 15.04 9.60
CA ALA A 128 -3.15 15.65 10.66
C ALA A 128 -4.64 15.75 10.29
N LEU A 129 -4.96 16.14 9.05
CA LEU A 129 -6.34 16.22 8.56
C LEU A 129 -7.02 14.85 8.53
N LYS A 130 -6.30 13.78 8.16
CA LYS A 130 -6.83 12.40 8.20
C LYS A 130 -7.13 11.98 9.64
N THR A 131 -6.25 12.28 10.59
CA THR A 131 -6.48 12.02 12.02
C THR A 131 -7.65 12.84 12.56
N LEU A 132 -7.72 14.13 12.22
CA LEU A 132 -8.84 15.00 12.59
C LEU A 132 -10.17 14.44 12.03
N ARG A 133 -10.17 13.93 10.81
CA ARG A 133 -11.34 13.29 10.21
C ARG A 133 -11.80 12.08 11.00
N GLN A 134 -10.89 11.21 11.41
CA GLN A 134 -11.22 10.06 12.24
C GLN A 134 -11.78 10.47 13.61
N LEU A 135 -11.18 11.45 14.27
CA LEU A 135 -11.69 12.00 15.55
C LEU A 135 -13.11 12.56 15.40
N SER A 136 -13.40 13.26 14.31
CA SER A 136 -14.71 13.89 14.08
C SER A 136 -15.84 12.89 13.85
N GLU A 137 -15.55 11.66 13.39
CA GLU A 137 -16.57 10.63 13.21
C GLU A 137 -17.18 10.14 14.53
N TYR A 138 -16.44 10.19 15.63
CA TYR A 138 -16.96 9.78 16.94
C TYR A 138 -17.92 10.81 17.57
N GLY A 139 -17.87 12.05 17.14
CA GLY A 139 -18.74 13.12 17.61
C GLY A 139 -19.75 13.59 16.57
N ARG A 140 -20.00 12.81 15.50
CA ARG A 140 -20.93 13.21 14.46
C ARG A 140 -22.37 13.15 14.94
N ASP A 141 -23.10 14.28 14.76
CA ASP A 141 -24.53 14.39 15.03
C ASP A 141 -25.22 15.08 13.84
N GLY A 142 -25.93 14.30 13.03
CA GLY A 142 -26.47 14.80 11.77
C GLY A 142 -25.37 15.37 10.87
N ASP A 143 -25.44 16.66 10.56
CA ASP A 143 -24.43 17.39 9.78
C ASP A 143 -23.36 18.06 10.63
N GLY A 144 -23.46 17.96 11.97
CA GLY A 144 -22.52 18.53 12.92
C GLY A 144 -21.37 17.60 13.28
N TYR A 145 -20.22 18.19 13.61
CA TYR A 145 -19.03 17.45 14.05
C TYR A 145 -18.53 18.04 15.37
N TYR A 146 -18.65 17.25 16.45
CA TYR A 146 -18.17 17.59 17.78
C TYR A 146 -16.90 16.79 18.06
N ILE A 147 -15.77 17.46 18.19
CA ILE A 147 -14.47 16.83 18.34
C ILE A 147 -14.01 16.99 19.78
N GLN A 148 -13.65 15.88 20.44
CA GLN A 148 -13.09 15.91 21.79
C GLN A 148 -11.80 16.73 21.82
N SER A 149 -11.68 17.63 22.80
CA SER A 149 -10.44 18.38 23.03
C SER A 149 -9.28 17.42 23.27
N CYS A 150 -8.21 17.59 22.51
CA CYS A 150 -7.05 16.69 22.56
C CYS A 150 -5.78 17.37 22.06
N GLU A 151 -4.65 16.75 22.39
CA GLU A 151 -3.35 17.04 21.81
C GLU A 151 -2.71 15.74 21.32
N ILE A 152 -2.34 15.73 20.04
CA ILE A 152 -1.74 14.57 19.36
C ILE A 152 -0.40 14.99 18.80
N SER A 153 0.65 14.21 19.11
CA SER A 153 1.95 14.29 18.44
C SER A 153 2.19 13.00 17.71
N ASP A 154 2.51 13.08 16.42
CA ASP A 154 2.52 11.91 15.57
C ASP A 154 3.53 12.02 14.42
N ARG A 155 4.11 10.89 14.04
CA ARG A 155 5.04 10.76 12.91
C ARG A 155 5.20 9.29 12.51
N PRO A 156 5.56 9.00 11.24
CA PRO A 156 5.79 7.62 10.82
C PRO A 156 7.06 7.03 11.44
N ALA A 157 7.00 5.74 11.79
CA ALA A 157 8.16 4.98 12.24
C ALA A 157 9.04 4.51 11.08
N LEU A 158 8.46 4.20 9.92
CA LEU A 158 9.17 3.79 8.72
C LEU A 158 9.03 4.86 7.63
N ALA A 159 10.13 5.17 6.95
CA ALA A 159 10.16 6.19 5.90
C ALA A 159 9.43 5.73 4.63
N PHE A 160 9.64 4.49 4.20
CA PHE A 160 8.93 3.90 3.05
C PHE A 160 7.80 3.01 3.57
N ARG A 161 6.57 3.35 3.22
CA ARG A 161 5.35 2.65 3.64
C ARG A 161 4.48 2.43 2.43
N ALA A 162 4.50 1.22 1.89
CA ALA A 162 3.76 0.88 0.69
C ALA A 162 2.73 -0.22 0.92
N VAL A 163 1.73 -0.23 0.07
CA VAL A 163 0.91 -1.39 -0.23
C VAL A 163 1.06 -1.74 -1.70
N HIS A 164 1.28 -3.02 -1.98
CA HIS A 164 1.33 -3.58 -3.32
C HIS A 164 -0.06 -4.07 -3.71
N LEU A 165 -0.55 -3.66 -4.87
CA LEU A 165 -1.87 -3.99 -5.40
C LEU A 165 -1.73 -4.67 -6.77
N CYS A 166 -2.09 -5.94 -6.84
CA CYS A 166 -2.31 -6.61 -8.12
C CYS A 166 -3.57 -6.06 -8.80
N ILE A 167 -3.48 -5.76 -10.07
CA ILE A 167 -4.60 -5.34 -10.92
C ILE A 167 -4.92 -6.50 -11.86
N TYR A 168 -5.87 -7.34 -11.44
CA TYR A 168 -6.33 -8.48 -12.22
C TYR A 168 -7.35 -8.06 -13.28
N PRO A 169 -7.59 -8.90 -14.30
CA PRO A 169 -8.60 -8.63 -15.33
C PRO A 169 -10.02 -8.41 -14.80
N GLU A 170 -10.31 -8.87 -13.60
CA GLU A 170 -11.60 -8.68 -12.94
C GLU A 170 -11.64 -7.43 -12.03
N THR A 171 -10.49 -6.79 -11.81
CA THR A 171 -10.43 -5.56 -11.01
C THR A 171 -11.11 -4.43 -11.76
N THR A 172 -12.10 -3.82 -11.15
CA THR A 172 -12.77 -2.65 -11.73
C THR A 172 -12.03 -1.34 -11.40
N PRO A 173 -12.19 -0.30 -12.24
CA PRO A 173 -11.62 1.02 -11.92
C PRO A 173 -12.10 1.57 -10.57
N ALA A 174 -13.36 1.34 -10.20
CA ALA A 174 -13.92 1.77 -8.93
C ALA A 174 -13.27 1.08 -7.73
N GLU A 175 -13.03 -0.24 -7.83
CA GLU A 175 -12.33 -0.99 -6.78
C GLU A 175 -10.89 -0.52 -6.62
N LEU A 176 -10.16 -0.32 -7.72
CA LEU A 176 -8.78 0.16 -7.67
C LEU A 176 -8.71 1.56 -7.06
N GLU A 177 -9.60 2.47 -7.47
CA GLU A 177 -9.71 3.80 -6.89
C GLU A 177 -9.94 3.74 -5.38
N LYS A 178 -10.87 2.89 -4.94
CA LYS A 178 -11.20 2.69 -3.52
C LYS A 178 -9.98 2.20 -2.72
N ARG A 179 -9.21 1.26 -3.27
CA ARG A 179 -7.97 0.76 -2.64
C ARG A 179 -6.90 1.85 -2.52
N VAL A 180 -6.73 2.68 -3.56
CA VAL A 180 -5.79 3.81 -3.54
C VAL A 180 -6.21 4.86 -2.50
N ARG A 181 -7.51 5.19 -2.42
CA ARG A 181 -8.04 6.10 -1.39
C ARG A 181 -7.83 5.55 0.03
N LEU A 182 -8.05 4.24 0.23
CA LEU A 182 -7.82 3.59 1.51
C LEU A 182 -6.35 3.63 1.91
N ALA A 183 -5.44 3.34 0.98
CA ALA A 183 -4.01 3.44 1.22
C ALA A 183 -3.60 4.86 1.65
N ALA A 184 -4.09 5.87 0.94
CA ALA A 184 -3.85 7.26 1.29
C ALA A 184 -4.44 7.64 2.67
N TYR A 185 -5.66 7.20 2.97
CA TYR A 185 -6.33 7.45 4.24
C TYR A 185 -5.56 6.85 5.43
N TYR A 186 -4.99 5.66 5.23
CA TYR A 186 -4.13 5.00 6.21
C TYR A 186 -2.66 5.45 6.19
N LYS A 187 -2.38 6.59 5.57
CA LYS A 187 -1.07 7.26 5.61
C LYS A 187 0.08 6.45 4.98
N PHE A 188 -0.19 5.55 4.06
CA PHE A 188 0.85 5.04 3.17
C PHE A 188 1.35 6.18 2.28
N ASN A 189 2.64 6.18 1.95
CA ASN A 189 3.21 7.19 1.05
C ASN A 189 3.52 6.64 -0.35
N TYR A 190 3.44 5.31 -0.52
CA TYR A 190 3.56 4.65 -1.83
C TYR A 190 2.45 3.62 -2.03
N VAL A 191 2.05 3.43 -3.28
CA VAL A 191 1.25 2.31 -3.73
C VAL A 191 1.92 1.67 -4.94
N VAL A 192 2.28 0.40 -4.84
CA VAL A 192 2.82 -0.35 -5.98
C VAL A 192 1.66 -0.94 -6.75
N LEU A 193 1.57 -0.64 -8.04
CA LEU A 193 0.51 -1.11 -8.93
C LEU A 193 1.10 -2.12 -9.92
N GLU A 194 0.68 -3.37 -9.80
CA GLU A 194 1.12 -4.48 -10.65
C GLU A 194 -0.02 -4.95 -11.56
N PRO A 195 -0.03 -4.54 -12.83
CA PRO A 195 -1.03 -4.99 -13.80
C PRO A 195 -0.75 -6.42 -14.28
N TRP A 196 -1.74 -7.30 -14.12
CA TRP A 196 -1.69 -8.67 -14.64
C TRP A 196 -2.39 -8.72 -16.00
N GLY A 197 -1.66 -8.30 -17.05
CA GLY A 197 -2.19 -8.17 -18.41
C GLY A 197 -3.27 -7.10 -18.56
N THR A 198 -3.34 -6.16 -17.64
CA THR A 198 -4.39 -5.13 -17.59
C THR A 198 -3.90 -3.72 -17.91
N PHE A 199 -2.59 -3.51 -18.03
CA PHE A 199 -2.06 -2.23 -18.47
C PHE A 199 -2.27 -2.07 -19.99
N PRO A 200 -2.81 -0.92 -20.43
CA PRO A 200 -3.13 -0.68 -21.85
C PRO A 200 -1.88 -0.21 -22.63
N PHE A 201 -0.95 -1.11 -22.88
CA PHE A 201 0.25 -0.81 -23.67
C PHE A 201 -0.11 -0.33 -25.09
N GLU A 202 0.51 0.75 -25.53
CA GLU A 202 0.49 1.22 -26.92
C GLU A 202 1.68 0.65 -27.71
N SER A 203 2.85 0.55 -27.08
CA SER A 203 4.06 -0.02 -27.71
C SER A 203 3.92 -1.52 -27.97
N HIS A 204 3.34 -2.24 -27.02
CA HIS A 204 3.23 -3.71 -27.02
C HIS A 204 1.85 -4.17 -26.57
N PRO A 205 0.80 -3.94 -27.38
CA PRO A 205 -0.57 -4.31 -26.99
C PRO A 205 -0.75 -5.83 -26.75
N GLU A 206 0.16 -6.66 -27.28
CA GLU A 206 0.19 -8.11 -27.05
C GLU A 206 0.49 -8.50 -25.60
N LEU A 207 1.04 -7.60 -24.79
CA LEU A 207 1.25 -7.81 -23.35
C LEU A 207 -0.05 -7.71 -22.53
N SER A 208 -1.14 -7.27 -23.13
CA SER A 208 -2.40 -7.02 -22.44
C SER A 208 -3.52 -7.93 -22.89
N PHE A 209 -4.44 -8.28 -22.01
CA PHE A 209 -5.68 -8.94 -22.37
C PHE A 209 -6.64 -7.95 -23.05
N PHE A 210 -6.94 -8.17 -24.31
CA PHE A 210 -7.59 -7.23 -25.21
C PHE A 210 -8.87 -6.57 -24.66
N ASN A 211 -9.72 -7.35 -24.00
CA ASN A 211 -11.01 -6.90 -23.48
C ASN A 211 -11.03 -6.73 -21.94
N LYS A 212 -9.87 -6.78 -21.30
CA LYS A 212 -9.71 -6.74 -19.85
C LYS A 212 -8.70 -5.70 -19.38
N ALA A 213 -7.98 -5.07 -20.30
CA ALA A 213 -7.14 -3.93 -19.96
C ALA A 213 -8.02 -2.74 -19.57
N PHE A 214 -7.53 -1.95 -18.62
CA PHE A 214 -8.10 -0.63 -18.35
C PHE A 214 -8.01 0.25 -19.59
N SER A 215 -8.94 1.17 -19.79
CA SER A 215 -8.66 2.26 -20.70
C SER A 215 -7.53 3.14 -20.14
N ARG A 216 -6.72 3.74 -21.02
CA ARG A 216 -5.65 4.65 -20.57
C ARG A 216 -6.19 5.81 -19.74
N SER A 217 -7.36 6.34 -20.11
CA SER A 217 -7.99 7.44 -19.37
C SER A 217 -8.43 7.04 -17.95
N GLU A 218 -9.00 5.85 -17.77
CA GLU A 218 -9.39 5.35 -16.44
C GLU A 218 -8.17 5.14 -15.55
N LEU A 219 -7.13 4.46 -16.06
CA LEU A 219 -5.93 4.21 -15.28
C LEU A 219 -5.18 5.51 -14.98
N ARG A 220 -5.08 6.44 -15.95
CA ARG A 220 -4.47 7.75 -15.75
C ARG A 220 -5.18 8.54 -14.65
N ARG A 221 -6.51 8.54 -14.64
CA ARG A 221 -7.30 9.19 -13.60
C ARG A 221 -6.98 8.64 -12.19
N ILE A 222 -6.75 7.33 -12.07
CA ILE A 222 -6.39 6.71 -10.79
C ILE A 222 -4.96 7.07 -10.38
N VAL A 223 -4.03 7.11 -11.32
CA VAL A 223 -2.65 7.57 -11.08
C VAL A 223 -2.64 9.03 -10.59
N ASP A 224 -3.37 9.91 -11.28
CA ASP A 224 -3.49 11.32 -10.89
C ASP A 224 -4.16 11.50 -9.53
N LEU A 225 -5.18 10.68 -9.24
CA LEU A 225 -5.82 10.64 -7.94
C LEU A 225 -4.80 10.28 -6.84
N ALA A 226 -3.96 9.25 -7.05
CA ALA A 226 -2.95 8.87 -6.07
C ALA A 226 -2.05 10.06 -5.72
N TYR A 227 -1.50 10.75 -6.72
CA TYR A 227 -0.69 11.95 -6.50
C TYR A 227 -1.46 13.06 -5.77
N SER A 228 -2.72 13.30 -6.13
CA SER A 228 -3.55 14.32 -5.47
C SER A 228 -3.79 14.03 -3.99
N LEU A 229 -3.83 12.75 -3.62
CA LEU A 229 -3.98 12.28 -2.23
C LEU A 229 -2.65 12.26 -1.45
N GLY A 230 -1.52 12.57 -2.10
CA GLY A 230 -0.19 12.54 -1.49
C GLY A 230 0.39 11.14 -1.35
N ILE A 231 0.00 10.22 -2.22
CA ILE A 231 0.59 8.88 -2.33
C ILE A 231 1.21 8.72 -3.72
N THR A 232 2.46 8.26 -3.77
CA THR A 232 3.16 8.07 -5.05
C THR A 232 2.89 6.69 -5.61
N PRO A 233 2.28 6.56 -6.79
CA PRO A 233 2.11 5.27 -7.44
C PRO A 233 3.42 4.81 -8.09
N ILE A 234 3.82 3.58 -7.79
CA ILE A 234 5.00 2.91 -8.34
C ILE A 234 4.52 1.82 -9.30
N PRO A 235 4.87 1.86 -10.59
CA PRO A 235 4.54 0.78 -11.51
C PRO A 235 5.39 -0.46 -11.23
N GLN A 236 4.78 -1.64 -11.42
CA GLN A 236 5.49 -2.92 -11.42
C GLN A 236 5.27 -3.66 -12.73
N LEU A 237 6.38 -4.04 -13.38
CA LEU A 237 6.41 -4.91 -14.54
C LEU A 237 7.50 -5.94 -14.33
N THR A 238 7.15 -7.23 -14.36
CA THR A 238 8.18 -8.27 -14.24
C THR A 238 9.02 -8.36 -15.51
N VAL A 239 10.34 -8.36 -15.33
CA VAL A 239 11.30 -8.47 -16.44
C VAL A 239 11.98 -9.85 -16.49
N LEU A 240 11.58 -10.80 -15.64
CA LEU A 240 12.16 -12.13 -15.57
C LEU A 240 11.08 -13.22 -15.47
N GLY A 241 10.70 -13.66 -14.27
CA GLY A 241 9.65 -14.66 -14.05
C GLY A 241 8.24 -14.18 -14.35
N HIS A 242 7.25 -15.06 -14.31
CA HIS A 242 5.83 -14.75 -14.55
C HIS A 242 5.53 -14.09 -15.91
N ALA A 243 6.34 -14.30 -16.91
CA ALA A 243 6.21 -13.62 -18.19
C ALA A 243 4.88 -13.94 -18.90
N SER A 244 4.66 -15.23 -19.22
CA SER A 244 3.43 -15.65 -19.88
C SER A 244 3.17 -17.12 -19.51
N GLY A 245 2.39 -17.40 -18.51
CA GLY A 245 2.16 -18.78 -18.11
C GLY A 245 1.73 -19.69 -19.26
N GLY A 246 2.46 -20.75 -19.47
CA GLY A 246 2.11 -21.80 -20.43
C GLY A 246 1.01 -22.73 -19.95
N THR A 247 0.61 -22.63 -18.70
CA THR A 247 -0.41 -23.44 -18.04
C THR A 247 -1.28 -22.58 -17.13
N ASN A 248 -2.20 -23.17 -16.43
CA ASN A 248 -3.28 -22.54 -15.66
C ASN A 248 -2.85 -21.53 -14.56
N GLU A 249 -1.58 -21.22 -14.41
CA GLU A 249 -1.05 -20.44 -13.32
C GLU A 249 -0.36 -19.17 -13.81
N GLY A 250 -1.12 -18.12 -13.92
CA GLY A 250 -0.69 -16.80 -13.60
C GLY A 250 0.50 -16.16 -14.30
N GLY A 251 0.69 -16.34 -15.60
CA GLY A 251 1.53 -15.39 -16.34
C GLY A 251 0.95 -13.98 -16.22
N LYS A 252 1.80 -13.00 -15.91
CA LYS A 252 1.37 -11.62 -15.73
C LYS A 252 1.10 -10.89 -17.06
N HIS A 253 1.40 -11.56 -18.18
CA HIS A 253 1.17 -11.03 -19.52
C HIS A 253 0.46 -12.05 -20.43
N ALA A 254 -0.33 -11.55 -21.37
CA ALA A 254 -1.14 -12.36 -22.27
C ALA A 254 -0.40 -12.78 -23.57
N ILE A 255 0.91 -12.57 -23.64
CA ILE A 255 1.67 -12.61 -24.88
C ILE A 255 1.55 -13.92 -25.66
N LEU A 256 1.66 -15.08 -25.00
CA LEU A 256 1.53 -16.38 -25.69
C LEU A 256 0.09 -16.69 -26.11
N THR A 257 -0.88 -16.29 -25.32
CA THR A 257 -2.30 -16.48 -25.65
C THR A 257 -2.69 -15.70 -26.90
N ARG A 258 -2.18 -14.47 -27.03
CA ARG A 258 -2.50 -13.58 -28.16
C ARG A 258 -1.61 -13.79 -29.37
N ASN A 259 -0.35 -14.13 -29.15
CA ASN A 259 0.64 -14.30 -30.22
C ASN A 259 1.61 -15.45 -29.91
N PRO A 260 1.21 -16.71 -30.14
CA PRO A 260 2.06 -17.88 -29.86
C PRO A 260 3.41 -17.85 -30.60
N LYS A 261 3.51 -17.10 -31.72
CA LYS A 261 4.78 -16.95 -32.47
C LYS A 261 5.84 -16.18 -31.69
N MET A 262 5.47 -15.48 -30.64
CA MET A 262 6.41 -14.78 -29.78
C MET A 262 7.00 -15.67 -28.67
N ALA A 263 6.73 -16.98 -28.66
CA ALA A 263 7.30 -17.92 -27.70
C ALA A 263 8.85 -17.90 -27.69
N GLU A 264 9.50 -17.51 -28.79
CA GLU A 264 10.96 -17.37 -28.88
C GLU A 264 11.54 -16.24 -28.00
N LEU A 265 10.70 -15.35 -27.47
CA LEU A 265 11.10 -14.30 -26.52
C LEU A 265 11.22 -14.81 -25.08
N LEU A 266 10.72 -16.02 -24.86
CA LEU A 266 10.59 -16.62 -23.55
C LEU A 266 11.52 -17.85 -23.42
N GLU A 267 11.72 -18.28 -22.20
CA GLU A 267 12.27 -19.63 -21.94
C GLU A 267 11.27 -20.70 -22.37
N PRO A 268 11.67 -21.96 -22.57
CA PRO A 268 10.84 -22.99 -23.22
C PRO A 268 9.47 -23.25 -22.60
N HIS A 269 9.33 -23.08 -21.29
CA HIS A 269 8.04 -23.22 -20.62
C HIS A 269 7.16 -21.95 -20.69
N GLY A 270 7.71 -20.83 -21.18
CA GLY A 270 6.99 -19.58 -21.28
C GLY A 270 6.80 -18.84 -19.96
N TRP A 271 7.40 -19.32 -18.89
CA TRP A 271 7.30 -18.68 -17.56
C TRP A 271 8.26 -17.52 -17.39
N SER A 272 9.48 -17.65 -17.89
CA SER A 272 10.51 -16.62 -17.78
C SER A 272 10.83 -15.98 -19.13
N TRP A 273 11.15 -14.69 -19.12
CA TRP A 273 11.72 -14.01 -20.29
C TRP A 273 13.12 -14.52 -20.60
N CYS A 274 13.43 -14.68 -21.89
CA CYS A 274 14.76 -15.10 -22.31
C CYS A 274 15.76 -13.93 -22.19
N MET A 275 16.59 -13.96 -21.17
CA MET A 275 17.60 -12.92 -20.88
C MET A 275 18.64 -12.73 -21.97
N SER A 276 18.88 -13.75 -22.80
CA SER A 276 19.84 -13.72 -23.91
C SER A 276 19.21 -13.34 -25.26
N ASN A 277 17.92 -13.11 -25.31
CA ASN A 277 17.25 -12.69 -26.56
C ASN A 277 17.15 -11.17 -26.64
N PRO A 278 17.91 -10.51 -27.53
CA PRO A 278 17.89 -9.04 -27.60
C PRO A 278 16.51 -8.44 -27.97
N ARG A 279 15.65 -9.22 -28.66
CA ARG A 279 14.27 -8.80 -28.95
C ARG A 279 13.40 -8.79 -27.70
N ALA A 280 13.60 -9.78 -26.81
CA ALA A 280 12.90 -9.82 -25.53
C ALA A 280 13.33 -8.66 -24.62
N VAL A 281 14.64 -8.44 -24.51
CA VAL A 281 15.19 -7.30 -23.72
C VAL A 281 14.67 -5.96 -24.24
N LYS A 282 14.69 -5.76 -25.57
CA LYS A 282 14.19 -4.53 -26.19
C LYS A 282 12.69 -4.31 -25.93
N LEU A 283 11.87 -5.35 -26.08
CA LEU A 283 10.44 -5.28 -25.80
C LEU A 283 10.20 -4.85 -24.33
N LEU A 284 10.93 -5.44 -23.40
CA LEU A 284 10.83 -5.10 -21.97
C LEU A 284 11.29 -3.68 -21.69
N GLU A 285 12.37 -3.19 -22.33
CA GLU A 285 12.80 -1.80 -22.20
C GLU A 285 11.72 -0.82 -22.66
N GLU A 286 11.09 -1.08 -23.80
CA GLU A 286 10.03 -0.24 -24.36
C GLU A 286 8.79 -0.26 -23.45
N ALA A 287 8.40 -1.43 -22.95
CA ALA A 287 7.28 -1.57 -22.02
C ALA A 287 7.54 -0.88 -20.65
N VAL A 288 8.74 -1.04 -20.09
CA VAL A 288 9.16 -0.35 -18.85
C VAL A 288 9.17 1.16 -19.05
N ALA A 289 9.68 1.64 -20.19
CA ALA A 289 9.72 3.07 -20.51
C ALA A 289 8.31 3.66 -20.60
N GLU A 290 7.41 3.00 -21.34
CA GLU A 290 6.02 3.44 -21.48
C GLU A 290 5.30 3.46 -20.13
N MET A 291 5.44 2.42 -19.33
CA MET A 291 4.81 2.38 -18.01
C MET A 291 5.37 3.46 -17.07
N HIS A 292 6.68 3.64 -17.04
CA HIS A 292 7.30 4.66 -16.18
C HIS A 292 6.82 6.06 -16.53
N GLU A 293 6.79 6.41 -17.83
CA GLU A 293 6.27 7.68 -18.32
C GLU A 293 4.78 7.83 -18.01
N PHE A 294 3.99 6.79 -18.28
CA PHE A 294 2.55 6.80 -17.97
C PHE A 294 2.28 7.06 -16.49
N PHE A 295 3.10 6.56 -15.58
CA PHE A 295 2.96 6.80 -14.15
C PHE A 295 3.51 8.17 -13.69
N GLY A 296 3.99 9.02 -14.60
CA GLY A 296 4.51 10.34 -14.30
C GLY A 296 5.95 10.36 -13.82
N ASN A 297 6.74 9.37 -14.23
CA ASN A 297 8.16 9.20 -13.89
C ASN A 297 8.42 9.18 -12.37
N PRO A 298 7.80 8.24 -11.62
CA PRO A 298 8.03 8.13 -10.19
C PRO A 298 9.47 7.75 -9.86
N PRO A 299 9.96 8.05 -8.64
CA PRO A 299 11.35 7.80 -8.26
C PRO A 299 11.72 6.32 -8.11
N PHE A 300 10.76 5.43 -8.22
CA PHE A 300 10.94 3.98 -8.14
C PHE A 300 10.16 3.27 -9.25
N PHE A 301 10.69 2.12 -9.66
CA PHE A 301 10.01 1.17 -10.54
C PHE A 301 10.29 -0.24 -10.04
N HIS A 302 9.27 -1.08 -9.89
CA HIS A 302 9.42 -2.45 -9.46
C HIS A 302 9.56 -3.39 -10.66
N ILE A 303 10.72 -4.03 -10.82
CA ILE A 303 11.04 -4.89 -11.96
C ILE A 303 10.68 -6.38 -11.75
N GLY A 304 10.05 -6.74 -10.62
CA GLY A 304 9.69 -8.11 -10.29
C GLY A 304 10.91 -8.99 -10.04
N CYS A 305 11.24 -9.87 -10.97
CA CYS A 305 12.33 -10.84 -10.93
C CYS A 305 12.14 -11.99 -9.94
N ASP A 306 10.89 -12.30 -9.59
CA ASP A 306 10.50 -13.38 -8.70
C ASP A 306 10.25 -14.70 -9.46
N GLU A 307 10.42 -15.82 -8.75
CA GLU A 307 9.96 -17.16 -9.13
C GLU A 307 10.28 -17.59 -10.57
N ALA A 308 11.47 -17.28 -11.06
CA ALA A 308 11.89 -17.60 -12.43
C ALA A 308 12.36 -19.07 -12.58
N TYR A 309 11.46 -20.01 -12.38
CA TYR A 309 11.75 -21.44 -12.25
C TYR A 309 12.37 -22.09 -13.50
N ASP A 310 12.08 -21.60 -14.70
CA ASP A 310 12.59 -22.14 -15.97
C ASP A 310 13.68 -21.27 -16.62
N MET A 311 14.17 -20.25 -15.90
CA MET A 311 15.19 -19.36 -16.45
C MET A 311 16.46 -20.10 -16.88
N ALA A 312 17.15 -19.57 -17.88
CA ALA A 312 18.40 -20.07 -18.41
C ALA A 312 18.34 -21.51 -19.02
N THR A 313 17.17 -22.02 -19.37
CA THR A 313 16.99 -23.35 -19.94
C THR A 313 17.03 -23.39 -21.49
N CYS A 314 16.81 -22.26 -22.17
CA CYS A 314 16.84 -22.23 -23.64
C CYS A 314 18.27 -22.37 -24.19
N TYR A 315 18.36 -22.68 -25.48
CA TYR A 315 19.65 -22.92 -26.15
C TYR A 315 20.59 -21.69 -26.15
N LYS A 316 20.05 -20.46 -25.99
CA LYS A 316 20.85 -19.25 -25.92
C LYS A 316 21.40 -18.98 -24.51
N CYS A 317 20.62 -19.32 -23.49
CA CYS A 317 20.96 -19.04 -22.10
C CYS A 317 21.80 -20.12 -21.43
N ARG A 318 21.49 -21.41 -21.69
CA ARG A 318 22.11 -22.58 -21.03
C ARG A 318 23.63 -22.72 -21.19
N SER A 319 24.24 -22.00 -22.13
CA SER A 319 25.70 -22.00 -22.34
C SER A 319 26.43 -20.96 -21.47
N ARG A 320 25.72 -20.17 -20.70
CA ARG A 320 26.27 -19.13 -19.82
C ARG A 320 26.07 -19.48 -18.36
N PRO A 321 27.01 -19.09 -17.46
CA PRO A 321 26.80 -19.22 -16.02
C PRO A 321 25.51 -18.48 -15.59
N VAL A 322 24.64 -19.18 -14.87
CA VAL A 322 23.28 -18.67 -14.56
C VAL A 322 23.34 -17.40 -13.70
N GLY A 323 24.22 -17.40 -12.68
CA GLY A 323 24.39 -16.22 -11.82
C GLY A 323 24.85 -14.99 -12.59
N GLU A 324 25.86 -15.13 -13.48
CA GLU A 324 26.34 -14.01 -14.31
C GLU A 324 25.25 -13.48 -15.26
N LEU A 325 24.46 -14.40 -15.84
CA LEU A 325 23.37 -14.04 -16.72
C LEU A 325 22.30 -13.23 -15.98
N LEU A 326 21.91 -13.70 -14.80
CA LEU A 326 20.95 -13.00 -13.94
C LEU A 326 21.48 -11.65 -13.48
N ALA A 327 22.70 -11.57 -12.97
CA ALA A 327 23.31 -10.32 -12.55
C ALA A 327 23.35 -9.29 -13.68
N SER A 328 23.80 -9.72 -14.89
CA SER A 328 23.85 -8.86 -16.07
C SER A 328 22.47 -8.32 -16.45
N HIS A 329 21.43 -9.14 -16.36
CA HIS A 329 20.05 -8.77 -16.68
C HIS A 329 19.48 -7.75 -15.66
N ILE A 330 19.68 -7.98 -14.37
CA ILE A 330 19.25 -7.07 -13.30
C ILE A 330 19.96 -5.72 -13.45
N ILE A 331 21.29 -5.73 -13.63
CA ILE A 331 22.11 -4.51 -13.81
C ILE A 331 21.64 -3.73 -15.02
N HIS A 332 21.33 -4.43 -16.13
CA HIS A 332 20.80 -3.79 -17.35
C HIS A 332 19.53 -2.98 -17.09
N PHE A 333 18.52 -3.57 -16.45
CA PHE A 333 17.26 -2.85 -16.16
C PHE A 333 17.43 -1.78 -15.07
N ARG A 334 18.29 -2.02 -14.08
CA ARG A 334 18.66 -0.99 -13.11
C ARG A 334 19.31 0.22 -13.79
N ASP A 335 20.26 0.04 -14.71
CA ASP A 335 20.91 1.12 -15.44
C ASP A 335 19.95 1.84 -16.40
N PHE A 336 19.05 1.08 -17.02
CA PHE A 336 17.99 1.62 -17.85
C PHE A 336 17.06 2.56 -17.07
N LEU A 337 16.63 2.16 -15.89
CA LEU A 337 15.79 2.97 -14.98
C LEU A 337 16.56 4.14 -14.39
N LYS A 338 17.82 3.95 -14.00
CA LYS A 338 18.66 5.05 -13.48
C LYS A 338 18.81 6.20 -14.46
N LYS A 339 18.97 5.92 -15.76
CA LYS A 339 18.99 6.95 -16.82
C LYS A 339 17.67 7.73 -16.92
N ARG A 340 16.56 7.16 -16.41
CA ARG A 340 15.23 7.78 -16.32
C ARG A 340 14.93 8.41 -14.96
N GLY A 341 15.91 8.48 -14.06
CA GLY A 341 15.77 9.06 -12.73
C GLY A 341 15.04 8.16 -11.72
N ALA A 342 14.87 6.87 -12.01
CA ALA A 342 14.24 5.92 -11.12
C ALA A 342 15.21 4.88 -10.54
N ARG A 343 14.95 4.43 -9.32
CA ARG A 343 15.59 3.28 -8.70
C ARG A 343 14.78 2.03 -8.96
N ALA A 344 15.47 0.93 -9.26
CA ALA A 344 14.83 -0.38 -9.37
C ALA A 344 14.50 -0.94 -7.98
N ILE A 345 13.29 -1.49 -7.84
CA ILE A 345 12.89 -2.40 -6.74
C ILE A 345 12.78 -3.79 -7.35
N MET A 346 13.26 -4.83 -6.67
CA MET A 346 13.10 -6.21 -7.10
C MET A 346 12.80 -7.14 -5.93
N TRP A 347 12.14 -8.26 -6.20
CA TRP A 347 11.95 -9.32 -5.22
C TRP A 347 13.26 -10.04 -4.93
N HIS A 348 13.43 -10.55 -3.71
CA HIS A 348 14.69 -11.09 -3.20
C HIS A 348 14.96 -12.55 -3.57
N ASP A 349 13.90 -13.32 -3.78
CA ASP A 349 13.91 -14.80 -3.74
C ASP A 349 14.87 -15.47 -4.71
N MET A 350 15.08 -14.88 -5.90
CA MET A 350 16.07 -15.40 -6.87
C MET A 350 17.53 -15.12 -6.47
N LEU A 351 17.76 -14.28 -5.46
CA LEU A 351 19.09 -13.99 -4.88
C LEU A 351 19.43 -14.92 -3.70
N VAL A 352 18.54 -15.83 -3.38
CA VAL A 352 18.65 -16.78 -2.27
C VAL A 352 18.55 -18.20 -2.84
N GLU A 353 19.66 -18.95 -2.82
CA GLU A 353 19.70 -20.30 -3.40
C GLU A 353 18.91 -21.30 -2.57
N GLU A 354 18.12 -22.12 -3.25
CA GLU A 354 17.41 -23.24 -2.64
C GLU A 354 18.39 -24.23 -2.02
N GLY A 355 18.11 -24.66 -0.79
CA GLY A 355 18.93 -25.62 -0.06
C GLY A 355 20.16 -25.02 0.63
N ASP A 356 20.44 -23.74 0.52
CA ASP A 356 21.49 -23.08 1.29
C ASP A 356 21.12 -23.07 2.80
N PRO A 357 21.94 -23.69 3.68
CA PRO A 357 21.63 -23.82 5.10
C PRO A 357 21.54 -22.49 5.85
N ARG A 358 22.06 -21.38 5.28
CA ARG A 358 21.89 -20.03 5.84
C ARG A 358 20.41 -19.61 5.85
N TRP A 359 19.63 -20.13 4.91
CA TRP A 359 18.27 -19.69 4.60
C TRP A 359 17.21 -20.74 4.92
N ASP A 360 17.50 -21.63 5.88
CA ASP A 360 16.52 -22.63 6.32
C ASP A 360 15.17 -21.97 6.65
N LYS A 361 14.10 -22.46 6.02
CA LYS A 361 12.72 -21.96 6.11
C LYS A 361 12.51 -20.51 5.59
N CYS A 362 13.47 -19.93 4.90
CA CYS A 362 13.27 -18.69 4.16
C CYS A 362 12.76 -18.99 2.75
N THR A 363 12.15 -17.99 2.13
CA THR A 363 11.79 -18.06 0.71
C THR A 363 13.06 -18.00 -0.13
N ALA A 364 13.34 -19.06 -0.85
CA ALA A 364 14.56 -19.25 -1.63
C ALA A 364 14.19 -19.95 -2.95
N ASN A 365 14.25 -19.23 -4.05
CA ASN A 365 13.92 -19.72 -5.39
C ASN A 365 15.12 -19.65 -6.35
N GLY A 366 16.28 -19.20 -5.87
CA GLY A 366 17.53 -19.24 -6.62
C GLY A 366 17.96 -20.70 -6.85
N HIS A 367 18.33 -21.04 -8.07
CA HIS A 367 18.68 -22.40 -8.44
C HIS A 367 19.95 -22.86 -7.73
N ALA A 368 19.86 -23.98 -7.02
CA ALA A 368 20.94 -24.52 -6.21
C ALA A 368 22.23 -24.76 -7.01
N GLY A 369 23.36 -24.32 -6.47
CA GLY A 369 24.70 -24.52 -7.06
C GLY A 369 24.97 -23.74 -8.34
N THR A 370 24.18 -22.70 -8.65
CA THR A 370 24.34 -21.89 -9.87
C THR A 370 25.06 -20.56 -9.64
N GLY A 371 25.44 -20.25 -8.41
CA GLY A 371 26.09 -19.01 -8.01
C GLY A 371 25.14 -17.82 -7.87
N MET A 372 23.84 -18.02 -7.98
CA MET A 372 22.84 -16.95 -7.84
C MET A 372 22.86 -16.33 -6.44
N GLY A 373 23.11 -17.14 -5.41
CA GLY A 373 23.20 -16.68 -4.02
C GLY A 373 24.43 -15.78 -3.72
N GLU A 374 25.33 -15.59 -4.68
CA GLU A 374 26.53 -14.77 -4.52
C GLU A 374 26.50 -13.47 -5.34
N ILE A 375 25.55 -13.36 -6.31
CA ILE A 375 25.52 -12.20 -7.22
C ILE A 375 25.19 -10.88 -6.51
N TYR A 376 24.62 -10.93 -5.31
CA TYR A 376 24.41 -9.72 -4.49
C TYR A 376 25.70 -8.90 -4.30
N LYS A 377 26.89 -9.53 -4.39
CA LYS A 377 28.19 -8.87 -4.30
C LYS A 377 28.44 -7.94 -5.50
N GLU A 378 27.94 -8.29 -6.67
CA GLU A 378 28.14 -7.59 -7.94
C GLU A 378 27.03 -6.57 -8.20
N LEU A 379 25.83 -6.76 -7.61
CA LEU A 379 24.70 -5.88 -7.82
C LEU A 379 24.93 -4.49 -7.22
N PRO A 380 24.60 -3.42 -7.98
CA PRO A 380 24.63 -2.04 -7.49
C PRO A 380 23.76 -1.83 -6.26
N LYS A 381 24.28 -1.15 -5.23
CA LYS A 381 23.61 -1.03 -3.92
C LYS A 381 22.48 0.01 -3.91
N ASP A 382 22.23 0.69 -5.01
CA ASP A 382 21.05 1.55 -5.18
C ASP A 382 19.80 0.78 -5.62
N ILE A 383 19.88 -0.53 -5.90
CA ILE A 383 18.71 -1.42 -6.04
C ILE A 383 18.06 -1.57 -4.67
N VAL A 384 16.73 -1.52 -4.64
CA VAL A 384 15.94 -1.79 -3.43
C VAL A 384 15.49 -3.24 -3.46
N ILE A 385 15.83 -4.00 -2.43
CA ILE A 385 15.44 -5.40 -2.30
C ILE A 385 14.12 -5.50 -1.54
N ALA A 386 13.10 -6.06 -2.17
CA ALA A 386 11.79 -6.34 -1.59
C ALA A 386 11.75 -7.80 -1.11
N ASP A 387 11.83 -7.99 0.18
CA ASP A 387 11.95 -9.29 0.84
C ASP A 387 10.57 -9.79 1.28
N TRP A 388 9.99 -10.75 0.51
CA TRP A 388 8.69 -11.33 0.79
C TRP A 388 8.80 -12.64 1.57
N GLU A 389 8.46 -12.55 2.86
CA GLU A 389 8.43 -13.67 3.78
C GLU A 389 7.06 -13.72 4.47
N TYR A 390 6.27 -14.76 4.24
CA TYR A 390 4.86 -14.82 4.68
C TYR A 390 4.63 -15.72 5.87
N ASP A 391 5.66 -16.45 6.31
CA ASP A 391 5.54 -17.30 7.47
C ASP A 391 5.58 -16.50 8.79
N GLU A 392 4.86 -17.04 9.77
CA GLU A 392 4.91 -16.54 11.12
C GLU A 392 6.25 -16.91 11.74
N ARG A 393 7.18 -15.96 11.74
CA ARG A 393 8.44 -16.12 12.47
C ARG A 393 8.18 -15.78 13.93
N GLY A 394 7.74 -16.79 14.71
CA GLY A 394 7.56 -16.70 16.16
C GLY A 394 8.88 -16.54 16.90
N PRO A 395 8.88 -16.62 18.25
CA PRO A 395 10.11 -16.52 19.02
C PRO A 395 11.12 -17.56 18.51
N LEU A 396 12.27 -17.06 18.05
CA LEU A 396 13.36 -17.86 17.54
C LEU A 396 14.34 -18.20 18.68
N PRO A 397 15.16 -19.26 18.53
CA PRO A 397 16.27 -19.50 19.42
C PRO A 397 17.17 -18.27 19.57
N GLU A 398 17.83 -18.14 20.73
CA GLU A 398 18.72 -17.02 21.02
C GLU A 398 19.74 -16.81 19.89
N GLY A 399 19.90 -15.57 19.44
CA GLY A 399 20.84 -15.17 18.39
C GLY A 399 20.32 -15.32 16.94
N LYS A 400 19.11 -15.86 16.72
CA LYS A 400 18.53 -15.92 15.37
C LYS A 400 17.58 -14.77 15.11
N LYS A 401 17.77 -14.07 13.98
CA LYS A 401 16.88 -13.00 13.51
C LYS A 401 15.61 -13.59 12.89
N PRO A 402 14.42 -13.00 13.11
CA PRO A 402 13.16 -13.50 12.57
C PRO A 402 13.03 -13.42 11.05
N TYR A 403 13.73 -12.49 10.42
CA TYR A 403 13.79 -12.31 8.96
C TYR A 403 15.26 -12.16 8.55
N PRO A 404 16.01 -13.28 8.47
CA PRO A 404 17.44 -13.22 8.27
C PRO A 404 17.84 -12.69 6.90
N THR A 405 17.01 -12.91 5.86
CA THR A 405 17.21 -12.42 4.50
C THR A 405 17.15 -10.89 4.45
N SER A 406 16.15 -10.28 5.07
CA SER A 406 16.04 -8.81 5.16
C SER A 406 17.28 -8.19 5.84
N ALA A 407 17.69 -8.76 6.96
CA ALA A 407 18.87 -8.29 7.67
C ALA A 407 20.16 -8.46 6.85
N PHE A 408 20.29 -9.59 6.17
CA PHE A 408 21.43 -9.89 5.30
C PHE A 408 21.58 -8.87 4.16
N PHE A 409 20.51 -8.60 3.41
CA PHE A 409 20.58 -7.60 2.33
C PHE A 409 20.91 -6.21 2.87
N LYS A 410 20.34 -5.82 4.01
CA LYS A 410 20.68 -4.56 4.67
C LYS A 410 22.14 -4.49 5.08
N GLU A 411 22.68 -5.54 5.69
CA GLU A 411 24.07 -5.64 6.10
C GLU A 411 25.04 -5.61 4.91
N ASN A 412 24.58 -6.05 3.74
CA ASN A 412 25.33 -5.99 2.48
C ASN A 412 25.10 -4.68 1.69
N GLY A 413 24.53 -3.65 2.32
CA GLY A 413 24.47 -2.29 1.81
C GLY A 413 23.28 -1.98 0.92
N PHE A 414 22.28 -2.86 0.81
CA PHE A 414 21.04 -2.58 0.09
C PHE A 414 20.02 -1.85 0.96
N ASP A 415 19.26 -0.97 0.35
CA ASP A 415 17.98 -0.59 0.92
C ASP A 415 17.03 -1.79 0.80
N THR A 416 16.44 -2.20 1.93
CA THR A 416 15.61 -3.41 2.00
C THR A 416 14.23 -3.08 2.52
N LEU A 417 13.21 -3.62 1.87
CA LEU A 417 11.81 -3.57 2.29
C LEU A 417 11.41 -4.94 2.84
N CYS A 418 10.80 -4.99 4.01
CA CYS A 418 10.08 -6.19 4.40
C CYS A 418 8.68 -6.19 3.77
N CYS A 419 8.28 -7.32 3.19
CA CYS A 419 7.06 -7.44 2.42
C CYS A 419 6.14 -8.52 2.99
N PRO A 420 5.41 -8.23 4.09
CA PRO A 420 4.49 -9.18 4.69
C PRO A 420 3.21 -9.35 3.87
N TYR A 421 2.46 -10.42 4.19
CA TYR A 421 1.14 -10.68 3.64
C TYR A 421 0.08 -10.68 4.77
N TYR A 422 -1.10 -11.21 4.57
CA TYR A 422 -2.32 -11.02 5.37
C TYR A 422 -2.29 -11.50 6.83
N LYS A 423 -1.34 -12.32 7.26
CA LYS A 423 -1.28 -12.81 8.64
C LYS A 423 -0.83 -11.70 9.59
N VAL A 424 -1.62 -11.45 10.63
CA VAL A 424 -1.36 -10.36 11.60
C VAL A 424 -0.01 -10.51 12.29
N SER A 425 0.33 -11.70 12.71
CA SER A 425 1.63 -12.02 13.31
C SER A 425 2.79 -11.78 12.36
N ASN A 426 2.67 -12.20 11.09
CA ASN A 426 3.67 -11.92 10.06
C ASN A 426 3.87 -10.41 9.87
N ILE A 427 2.79 -9.64 9.70
CA ILE A 427 2.86 -8.17 9.54
C ILE A 427 3.55 -7.51 10.75
N LYS A 428 3.17 -7.89 11.97
CA LYS A 428 3.76 -7.34 13.20
C LYS A 428 5.24 -7.66 13.33
N ASN A 429 5.60 -8.93 13.13
CA ASN A 429 6.97 -9.39 13.26
C ASN A 429 7.87 -8.80 12.17
N ALA A 430 7.39 -8.73 10.93
CA ALA A 430 8.14 -8.09 9.83
C ALA A 430 8.36 -6.60 10.10
N SER A 431 7.36 -5.89 10.60
CA SER A 431 7.52 -4.47 10.92
C SER A 431 8.44 -4.22 12.12
N ALA A 432 8.45 -5.11 13.11
CA ALA A 432 9.40 -5.06 14.22
C ALA A 432 10.83 -5.27 13.71
N ALA A 433 11.06 -6.30 12.90
CA ALA A 433 12.35 -6.57 12.29
C ALA A 433 12.82 -5.40 11.40
N ALA A 434 11.89 -4.74 10.67
CA ALA A 434 12.22 -3.56 9.87
C ALA A 434 12.78 -2.42 10.72
N ARG A 435 12.21 -2.17 11.90
CA ARG A 435 12.71 -1.14 12.82
C ARG A 435 14.02 -1.54 13.48
N GLU A 436 14.11 -2.76 14.00
CA GLU A 436 15.29 -3.28 14.69
C GLU A 436 16.52 -3.29 13.79
N ASN A 437 16.35 -3.65 12.52
CA ASN A 437 17.45 -3.66 11.54
C ASN A 437 17.57 -2.35 10.75
N SER A 438 16.81 -1.32 11.08
CA SER A 438 16.83 -0.02 10.35
C SER A 438 16.66 -0.21 8.84
N LEU A 439 15.69 -1.02 8.42
CA LEU A 439 15.40 -1.26 7.02
C LEU A 439 14.85 0.02 6.36
N PHE A 440 14.85 0.06 5.04
CA PHE A 440 14.31 1.18 4.26
C PHE A 440 12.82 1.39 4.49
N GLY A 441 12.08 0.30 4.72
CA GLY A 441 10.67 0.36 5.04
C GLY A 441 9.93 -0.95 4.92
N MET A 442 8.63 -0.83 4.65
CA MET A 442 7.73 -1.97 4.51
C MET A 442 6.80 -1.79 3.30
N MET A 443 6.57 -2.88 2.57
CA MET A 443 5.59 -2.95 1.48
C MET A 443 4.67 -4.15 1.73
N ALA A 444 3.45 -3.89 2.19
CA ALA A 444 2.44 -4.94 2.39
C ALA A 444 1.95 -5.49 1.04
N THR A 445 2.04 -6.81 0.83
CA THR A 445 1.67 -7.43 -0.44
C THR A 445 0.21 -7.87 -0.48
N THR A 446 -0.44 -7.75 -1.65
CA THR A 446 -1.79 -8.26 -1.87
C THR A 446 -1.81 -9.16 -3.10
N TRP A 447 -1.98 -10.46 -2.88
CA TRP A 447 -2.06 -11.45 -3.95
C TRP A 447 -3.50 -11.92 -4.21
N SER A 448 -4.47 -11.27 -3.58
CA SER A 448 -5.89 -11.62 -3.71
C SER A 448 -6.56 -10.79 -4.77
N ARG A 449 -7.41 -11.40 -5.59
CA ARG A 449 -8.29 -10.72 -6.56
C ARG A 449 -9.20 -9.70 -5.89
N THR A 450 -9.57 -9.99 -4.67
CA THR A 450 -10.57 -9.25 -3.93
C THR A 450 -10.06 -8.90 -2.53
N MET A 451 -10.47 -7.73 -2.06
CA MET A 451 -10.09 -7.20 -0.75
C MET A 451 -11.01 -7.71 0.38
N GLY A 452 -11.41 -8.98 0.36
CA GLY A 452 -12.21 -9.57 1.43
C GLY A 452 -11.63 -9.38 2.83
N SER A 453 -11.93 -10.29 3.73
CA SER A 453 -11.46 -10.21 5.13
C SER A 453 -9.94 -10.08 5.25
N THR A 454 -9.19 -10.78 4.39
CA THR A 454 -7.72 -10.71 4.35
C THR A 454 -7.20 -9.33 3.97
N GLY A 455 -7.80 -8.67 2.99
CA GLY A 455 -7.42 -7.31 2.61
C GLY A 455 -7.69 -6.29 3.71
N ARG A 456 -8.79 -6.44 4.44
CA ARG A 456 -9.11 -5.57 5.58
C ARG A 456 -8.05 -5.66 6.67
N VAL A 457 -7.69 -6.88 7.05
CA VAL A 457 -6.63 -7.14 8.03
C VAL A 457 -5.31 -6.56 7.54
N LEU A 458 -4.96 -6.81 6.28
CA LEU A 458 -3.71 -6.36 5.70
C LEU A 458 -3.58 -4.84 5.77
N PHE A 459 -4.54 -4.08 5.24
CA PHE A 459 -4.46 -2.61 5.20
C PHE A 459 -4.41 -2.00 6.59
N TYR A 460 -5.33 -2.40 7.47
CA TYR A 460 -5.39 -1.86 8.83
C TYR A 460 -4.13 -2.19 9.64
N THR A 461 -3.74 -3.46 9.64
CA THR A 461 -2.58 -3.92 10.44
C THR A 461 -1.28 -3.37 9.89
N SER A 462 -1.09 -3.38 8.56
CA SER A 462 0.13 -2.86 7.94
C SER A 462 0.28 -1.36 8.12
N ALA A 463 -0.82 -0.60 8.04
CA ALA A 463 -0.80 0.83 8.31
C ALA A 463 -0.33 1.12 9.74
N ASN A 464 -0.93 0.46 10.72
CA ASN A 464 -0.52 0.61 12.12
C ASN A 464 0.93 0.16 12.34
N ALA A 465 1.33 -0.96 11.74
CA ALA A 465 2.66 -1.53 11.89
C ALA A 465 3.75 -0.65 11.24
N ALA A 466 3.50 -0.07 10.07
CA ALA A 466 4.46 0.76 9.37
C ALA A 466 4.54 2.19 9.93
N TRP A 467 3.43 2.70 10.43
CA TRP A 467 3.34 4.05 10.99
C TRP A 467 3.74 4.09 12.47
N GLY A 468 3.16 3.18 13.26
CA GLY A 468 3.30 3.19 14.71
C GLY A 468 4.60 2.58 15.21
N SER A 469 4.90 2.86 16.46
CA SER A 469 6.15 2.46 17.09
C SER A 469 6.11 1.11 17.80
N ASP A 470 4.93 0.63 18.20
CA ASP A 470 4.82 -0.54 19.06
C ASP A 470 3.71 -1.51 18.60
N PRO A 471 4.08 -2.62 17.95
CA PRO A 471 3.11 -3.63 17.50
C PRO A 471 2.30 -4.27 18.62
N SER A 472 2.79 -4.24 19.86
CA SER A 472 2.07 -4.83 21.00
C SER A 472 0.83 -4.03 21.39
N LYS A 473 0.78 -2.76 21.01
CA LYS A 473 -0.35 -1.86 21.30
C LYS A 473 -1.56 -2.04 20.39
N TYR A 474 -1.47 -2.89 19.37
CA TYR A 474 -2.62 -3.17 18.50
C TYR A 474 -3.36 -4.39 19.01
N SER A 475 -4.68 -4.27 19.11
CA SER A 475 -5.50 -5.44 19.38
C SER A 475 -5.35 -6.48 18.28
N ASN A 476 -5.25 -7.76 18.68
CA ASN A 476 -5.31 -8.90 17.77
C ASN A 476 -6.74 -9.39 17.56
N SER A 477 -7.71 -8.74 18.19
CA SER A 477 -9.08 -9.16 18.15
C SER A 477 -9.69 -8.91 16.77
N TRP A 478 -10.21 -9.96 16.16
CA TRP A 478 -10.97 -9.88 14.91
C TRP A 478 -12.13 -8.87 14.99
N LYS A 479 -12.73 -8.70 16.17
CA LYS A 479 -13.81 -7.73 16.38
C LYS A 479 -13.33 -6.29 16.17
N ASP A 480 -12.12 -5.98 16.64
CA ASP A 480 -11.57 -4.62 16.58
C ASP A 480 -11.22 -4.23 15.16
N TYR A 481 -10.60 -5.13 14.38
CA TYR A 481 -10.38 -4.88 12.96
C TYR A 481 -11.68 -4.60 12.22
N ARG A 482 -12.68 -5.47 12.42
CA ARG A 482 -13.91 -5.40 11.67
C ARG A 482 -14.67 -4.11 11.96
N CYS A 483 -14.76 -3.72 13.23
CA CYS A 483 -15.44 -2.50 13.63
C CYS A 483 -14.71 -1.26 13.13
N ASN A 484 -13.40 -1.18 13.33
CA ASN A 484 -12.61 -0.01 12.95
C ASN A 484 -12.54 0.13 11.43
N TYR A 485 -12.20 -0.94 10.72
CA TYR A 485 -12.16 -0.94 9.28
C TYR A 485 -13.51 -0.54 8.65
N ASN A 486 -14.61 -1.11 9.12
CA ASN A 486 -15.94 -0.79 8.60
C ASN A 486 -16.33 0.67 8.86
N THR A 487 -15.93 1.24 9.99
CA THR A 487 -16.14 2.67 10.28
C THR A 487 -15.33 3.53 9.31
N HIS A 488 -14.05 3.22 9.13
CA HIS A 488 -13.17 3.97 8.21
C HIS A 488 -13.63 3.84 6.76
N MET A 489 -14.08 2.66 6.33
CA MET A 489 -14.62 2.46 4.99
C MET A 489 -15.88 3.29 4.74
N ARG A 490 -16.80 3.36 5.71
CA ARG A 490 -17.98 4.24 5.60
C ARG A 490 -17.59 5.71 5.51
N THR A 491 -16.67 6.14 6.36
CA THR A 491 -16.13 7.51 6.33
C THR A 491 -15.53 7.83 4.96
N MET A 492 -14.72 6.92 4.44
CA MET A 492 -14.08 7.07 3.14
C MET A 492 -15.10 7.08 1.99
N ASP A 493 -16.12 6.24 2.03
CA ASP A 493 -17.16 6.20 0.99
C ASP A 493 -17.98 7.49 0.97
N ILE A 494 -18.34 8.02 2.12
CA ILE A 494 -19.02 9.31 2.24
C ILE A 494 -18.15 10.43 1.67
N ASP A 495 -16.85 10.40 1.98
CA ASP A 495 -15.92 11.45 1.59
C ASP A 495 -15.41 11.31 0.16
N SER A 496 -15.45 10.13 -0.40
CA SER A 496 -14.96 9.85 -1.76
C SER A 496 -16.03 9.97 -2.85
N GLY A 497 -17.30 10.15 -2.48
CA GLY A 497 -18.41 10.16 -3.42
C GLY A 497 -18.71 8.79 -4.04
N ILE A 498 -18.23 7.70 -3.45
CA ILE A 498 -18.53 6.33 -3.87
C ILE A 498 -19.85 5.93 -3.20
N GLU A 499 -20.91 5.78 -4.00
CA GLU A 499 -22.27 5.59 -3.51
C GLU A 499 -22.55 4.25 -2.81
N LYS A 500 -21.70 3.25 -3.00
CA LYS A 500 -21.93 1.92 -2.44
C LYS A 500 -20.74 1.41 -1.65
N TYR A 501 -20.99 1.14 -0.39
CA TYR A 501 -20.16 0.36 0.50
C TYR A 501 -20.26 -1.14 0.14
N GLU A 502 -20.26 -1.49 -1.10
CA GLU A 502 -20.25 -2.87 -1.48
C GLU A 502 -18.86 -3.43 -1.40
N ASP A 503 -18.83 -4.52 -0.75
CA ASP A 503 -17.84 -5.51 -0.61
C ASP A 503 -16.63 -5.30 -1.55
N LEU A 504 -15.49 -4.99 -0.97
CA LEU A 504 -14.22 -5.10 -1.67
C LEU A 504 -13.91 -6.59 -1.97
N GLY A 505 -14.97 -7.37 -2.19
CA GLY A 505 -14.96 -8.77 -2.59
C GLY A 505 -14.76 -9.78 -1.46
N THR A 506 -15.46 -10.89 -1.56
CA THR A 506 -15.51 -11.95 -0.54
C THR A 506 -14.64 -13.17 -0.82
N THR A 507 -13.99 -13.25 -1.96
CA THR A 507 -13.27 -14.48 -2.33
C THR A 507 -11.77 -14.34 -2.16
N PRO A 508 -11.18 -15.16 -1.29
CA PRO A 508 -9.77 -15.15 -1.01
C PRO A 508 -9.08 -16.19 -1.91
N ASN A 509 -8.79 -15.94 -3.13
CA ASN A 509 -7.90 -16.87 -3.83
C ASN A 509 -6.87 -16.12 -4.62
N VAL A 510 -5.63 -16.46 -4.34
CA VAL A 510 -4.47 -16.20 -5.17
C VAL A 510 -4.87 -16.39 -6.63
N GLY A 511 -4.63 -15.37 -7.41
CA GLY A 511 -5.17 -15.24 -8.75
C GLY A 511 -4.76 -16.30 -9.73
N VAL A 512 -5.45 -17.38 -9.68
CA VAL A 512 -5.45 -18.28 -10.83
C VAL A 512 -6.37 -17.69 -11.87
N VAL A 513 -5.79 -17.08 -12.86
CA VAL A 513 -6.48 -16.56 -14.04
C VAL A 513 -6.91 -17.74 -14.92
N ARG A 514 -7.70 -18.67 -14.35
CA ARG A 514 -8.13 -19.89 -15.07
C ARG A 514 -8.97 -19.60 -16.31
N HIS A 515 -9.62 -18.44 -16.35
CA HIS A 515 -10.56 -18.09 -17.42
C HIS A 515 -9.92 -17.36 -18.60
N LEU A 516 -8.65 -16.94 -18.48
CA LEU A 516 -8.00 -16.12 -19.49
C LEU A 516 -7.14 -16.94 -20.45
N ASN A 517 -6.90 -18.22 -20.12
CA ASN A 517 -6.21 -19.17 -21.01
C ASN A 517 -7.20 -19.90 -21.94
N GLN A 518 -8.48 -19.57 -21.94
CA GLN A 518 -9.38 -20.06 -22.98
C GLN A 518 -9.21 -19.18 -24.22
N PRO A 519 -8.98 -19.76 -25.40
CA PRO A 519 -8.98 -19.00 -26.64
C PRO A 519 -10.31 -18.28 -26.78
N LEU A 520 -10.26 -17.01 -27.13
CA LEU A 520 -11.43 -16.21 -27.50
C LEU A 520 -12.01 -16.74 -28.82
#